data_b7a947bad61413ca6b312d8c4acdaa7b
#
_entry.id   b7a947bad61413ca6b312d8c4acdaa7b
#
_cell.length_a   1.000
_cell.length_b   1.000
_cell.length_c   1.000
_cell.angle_alpha   90.00
_cell.angle_beta   90.00
_cell.angle_gamma   90.00
#
_symmetry.space_group_name_H-M   'P 1'
#
loop_
_entity.id
_entity.type
_entity.pdbx_description
1 polymer ?
#
loop_
_entity_poly.entity_id
_entity_poly.type
_entity_poly.pdbx_seq_one_letter_code
_entity_poly.pdbx_strand_id
1 'polypeptide(L)'
;MKSKAFDAEKTVKELILSNDLTKKRLLAKKIFDAADNEEIYPSSIHEFYMARGRGEFSGFTVPAINLRAMTYDLARAIFRVAERNNSGAFVFEIARSEIGYTNQSPLEYSSTVLAAAIKEDYSGPVFIQGDHFQVNAAKFKENPEKEIEALQALITDAINSGFYNIDIDSSTLVDLSKPDLEKQQLLNYEVCAKLTQYIRRTQPKGRVLRQYPARLRSCCC
;
A
#
# COMPACT_ATOMS: atom_id res chain seq x y z
N MET A 1 -22.96 -10.17 27.49
CA MET A 1 -21.68 -10.90 27.37
C MET A 1 -20.74 -10.00 26.57
N LYS A 2 -19.66 -9.49 27.16
CA LYS A 2 -18.63 -8.77 26.39
C LYS A 2 -18.03 -9.79 25.42
N SER A 3 -18.13 -9.54 24.10
CA SER A 3 -17.46 -10.33 23.10
C SER A 3 -15.97 -10.36 23.47
N LYS A 4 -15.36 -11.54 23.38
CA LYS A 4 -13.93 -11.67 23.66
C LYS A 4 -13.22 -10.72 22.71
N ALA A 5 -12.49 -9.73 23.25
CA ALA A 5 -11.78 -8.75 22.43
C ALA A 5 -10.94 -9.48 21.38
N PHE A 6 -10.92 -8.97 20.16
CA PHE A 6 -10.14 -9.55 19.07
C PHE A 6 -8.65 -9.51 19.41
N ASP A 7 -7.99 -10.66 19.36
CA ASP A 7 -6.56 -10.77 19.64
C ASP A 7 -5.77 -10.59 18.33
N ALA A 8 -5.45 -9.34 18.01
CA ALA A 8 -4.73 -8.96 16.80
C ALA A 8 -3.33 -9.60 16.74
N GLU A 9 -2.61 -9.61 17.88
CA GLU A 9 -1.25 -10.14 17.97
C GLU A 9 -1.20 -11.65 17.73
N LYS A 10 -2.09 -12.40 18.36
CA LYS A 10 -2.20 -13.85 18.14
C LYS A 10 -2.59 -14.13 16.68
N THR A 11 -3.57 -13.41 16.15
CA THR A 11 -4.10 -13.66 14.80
C THR A 11 -3.06 -13.37 13.73
N VAL A 12 -2.32 -12.26 13.84
CA VAL A 12 -1.24 -11.93 12.90
C VAL A 12 -0.09 -12.92 12.98
N LYS A 13 0.28 -13.37 14.18
CA LYS A 13 1.30 -14.40 14.35
C LYS A 13 0.91 -15.72 13.69
N GLU A 14 -0.33 -16.15 13.86
CA GLU A 14 -0.84 -17.35 13.19
C GLU A 14 -0.87 -17.19 11.66
N LEU A 15 -1.18 -16.00 11.16
CA LEU A 15 -1.17 -15.70 9.73
C LEU A 15 0.25 -15.80 9.15
N ILE A 16 1.22 -15.14 9.78
CA ILE A 16 2.62 -15.12 9.31
C ILE A 16 3.22 -16.52 9.31
N LEU A 17 2.99 -17.31 10.36
CA LEU A 17 3.55 -18.65 10.53
C LEU A 17 2.85 -19.73 9.71
N SER A 18 1.69 -19.44 9.09
CA SER A 18 0.97 -20.42 8.30
C SER A 18 1.57 -20.56 6.90
N ASN A 19 1.73 -21.80 6.43
CA ASN A 19 2.02 -22.10 5.03
C ASN A 19 0.75 -22.43 4.21
N ASP A 20 -0.41 -22.48 4.86
CA ASP A 20 -1.69 -22.75 4.22
C ASP A 20 -2.32 -21.43 3.74
N LEU A 21 -2.42 -21.25 2.42
CA LEU A 21 -3.00 -20.07 1.80
C LEU A 21 -4.46 -19.85 2.16
N THR A 22 -5.25 -20.92 2.31
CA THR A 22 -6.67 -20.82 2.70
C THR A 22 -6.78 -20.30 4.14
N LYS A 23 -5.97 -20.84 5.03
CA LYS A 23 -5.87 -20.36 6.41
C LYS A 23 -5.38 -18.92 6.48
N LYS A 24 -4.35 -18.53 5.69
CA LYS A 24 -3.89 -17.14 5.61
C LYS A 24 -5.03 -16.20 5.21
N ARG A 25 -5.79 -16.53 4.16
CA ARG A 25 -6.92 -15.72 3.71
C ARG A 25 -8.02 -15.58 4.77
N LEU A 26 -8.32 -16.66 5.49
CA LEU A 26 -9.30 -16.64 6.58
C LEU A 26 -8.84 -15.74 7.74
N LEU A 27 -7.56 -15.83 8.13
CA LEU A 27 -6.99 -15.01 9.20
C LEU A 27 -6.91 -13.54 8.78
N ALA A 28 -6.49 -13.27 7.56
CA ALA A 28 -6.50 -11.92 6.99
C ALA A 28 -7.91 -11.32 7.02
N LYS A 29 -8.91 -12.06 6.55
CA LYS A 29 -10.31 -11.60 6.62
C LYS A 29 -10.73 -11.23 8.04
N LYS A 30 -10.38 -12.02 9.05
CA LYS A 30 -10.68 -11.71 10.45
C LYS A 30 -10.02 -10.40 10.90
N ILE A 31 -8.78 -10.13 10.47
CA ILE A 31 -8.07 -8.88 10.79
C ILE A 31 -8.76 -7.70 10.10
N PHE A 32 -9.10 -7.82 8.82
CA PHE A 32 -9.80 -6.77 8.08
C PHE A 32 -11.18 -6.46 8.66
N ASP A 33 -11.95 -7.50 9.00
CA ASP A 33 -13.28 -7.35 9.63
C ASP A 33 -13.15 -6.66 11.01
N ALA A 34 -12.15 -7.03 11.81
CA ALA A 34 -11.89 -6.41 13.11
C ALA A 34 -11.45 -4.94 12.95
N ALA A 35 -10.59 -4.65 12.00
CA ALA A 35 -10.15 -3.29 11.70
C ALA A 35 -11.33 -2.40 11.27
N ASP A 36 -12.20 -2.89 10.36
CA ASP A 36 -13.38 -2.12 9.91
C ASP A 36 -14.36 -1.81 11.06
N ASN A 37 -14.53 -2.75 12.02
CA ASN A 37 -15.33 -2.53 13.22
C ASN A 37 -14.77 -1.45 14.16
N GLU A 38 -13.47 -1.20 14.12
CA GLU A 38 -12.76 -0.17 14.88
C GLU A 38 -12.48 1.10 14.04
N GLU A 39 -13.18 1.25 12.90
CA GLU A 39 -13.02 2.37 11.97
C GLU A 39 -11.59 2.51 11.40
N ILE A 40 -10.85 1.39 11.31
CA ILE A 40 -9.53 1.30 10.69
C ILE A 40 -9.69 0.71 9.30
N TYR A 41 -9.27 1.40 8.27
CA TYR A 41 -9.47 0.93 6.90
C TYR A 41 -8.36 1.36 5.94
N PRO A 42 -7.96 0.49 5.00
CA PRO A 42 -7.08 0.89 3.91
C PRO A 42 -7.70 2.00 3.07
N SER A 43 -6.91 2.98 2.67
CA SER A 43 -7.39 4.13 1.90
C SER A 43 -6.38 4.61 0.87
N SER A 44 -6.89 5.32 -0.15
CA SER A 44 -6.05 6.07 -1.08
C SER A 44 -5.74 7.45 -0.50
N ILE A 45 -4.49 7.90 -0.62
CA ILE A 45 -4.06 9.23 -0.21
C ILE A 45 -4.33 10.30 -1.28
N HIS A 46 -4.86 9.91 -2.44
CA HIS A 46 -5.03 10.78 -3.60
C HIS A 46 -5.78 12.09 -3.29
N GLU A 47 -6.95 12.00 -2.66
CA GLU A 47 -7.75 13.19 -2.35
C GLU A 47 -7.04 14.13 -1.35
N PHE A 48 -6.25 13.57 -0.45
CA PHE A 48 -5.43 14.36 0.45
C PHE A 48 -4.37 15.16 -0.31
N TYR A 49 -3.69 14.56 -1.28
CA TYR A 49 -2.74 15.24 -2.15
C TYR A 49 -3.42 16.26 -3.06
N MET A 50 -4.60 15.94 -3.58
CA MET A 50 -5.37 16.89 -4.40
C MET A 50 -5.81 18.12 -3.60
N ALA A 51 -6.27 17.94 -2.36
CA ALA A 51 -6.61 19.04 -1.46
C ALA A 51 -5.39 19.92 -1.14
N ARG A 52 -4.22 19.29 -0.90
CA ARG A 52 -2.96 20.01 -0.74
C ARG A 52 -2.58 20.78 -2.02
N GLY A 53 -2.75 20.17 -3.20
CA GLY A 53 -2.51 20.83 -4.49
C GLY A 53 -3.42 22.04 -4.73
N ARG A 54 -4.62 22.05 -4.19
CA ARG A 54 -5.54 23.20 -4.20
C ARG A 54 -5.23 24.26 -3.14
N GLY A 55 -4.20 24.05 -2.32
CA GLY A 55 -3.80 24.99 -1.27
C GLY A 55 -4.67 24.96 -0.02
N GLU A 56 -5.50 23.92 0.17
CA GLU A 56 -6.38 23.81 1.35
C GLU A 56 -5.56 23.64 2.64
N PHE A 57 -4.34 23.13 2.53
CA PHE A 57 -3.36 23.03 3.61
C PHE A 57 -1.93 22.87 3.07
N SER A 58 -0.95 23.27 3.90
CA SER A 58 0.48 23.25 3.56
C SER A 58 1.34 23.20 4.84
N GLY A 59 2.66 23.26 4.70
CA GLY A 59 3.57 23.41 5.83
C GLY A 59 3.99 22.11 6.50
N PHE A 60 3.62 20.93 5.96
CA PHE A 60 4.07 19.62 6.46
C PHE A 60 4.39 18.66 5.32
N THR A 61 5.09 17.59 5.65
CA THR A 61 5.38 16.46 4.74
C THR A 61 4.54 15.25 5.11
N VAL A 62 4.34 14.34 4.14
CA VAL A 62 3.76 13.02 4.36
C VAL A 62 4.90 12.01 4.28
N PRO A 63 5.37 11.45 5.41
CA PRO A 63 6.41 10.43 5.35
C PRO A 63 5.88 9.16 4.68
N ALA A 64 6.65 8.59 3.77
CA ALA A 64 6.48 7.25 3.27
C ALA A 64 7.53 6.35 3.94
N ILE A 65 7.07 5.29 4.59
CA ILE A 65 7.89 4.48 5.49
C ILE A 65 7.90 3.05 4.98
N ASN A 66 9.06 2.63 4.50
CA ASN A 66 9.25 1.30 3.96
C ASN A 66 9.56 0.29 5.08
N LEU A 67 8.73 -0.74 5.22
CA LEU A 67 8.89 -1.80 6.22
C LEU A 67 9.23 -3.13 5.56
N ARG A 68 10.49 -3.54 5.65
CA ARG A 68 11.01 -4.77 5.03
C ARG A 68 11.07 -5.97 5.96
N ALA A 69 11.16 -5.73 7.26
CA ALA A 69 11.25 -6.77 8.28
C ALA A 69 10.59 -6.28 9.56
N MET A 70 10.21 -7.21 10.44
CA MET A 70 9.55 -6.90 11.72
C MET A 70 8.33 -5.97 11.54
N THR A 71 7.62 -6.14 10.43
CA THR A 71 6.56 -5.22 9.97
C THR A 71 5.54 -4.94 11.07
N TYR A 72 5.13 -5.95 11.84
CA TYR A 72 4.18 -5.79 12.94
C TYR A 72 4.71 -4.85 14.04
N ASP A 73 5.92 -5.10 14.53
CA ASP A 73 6.48 -4.34 15.65
C ASP A 73 6.85 -2.91 15.24
N LEU A 74 7.40 -2.74 14.03
CA LEU A 74 7.73 -1.42 13.50
C LEU A 74 6.47 -0.61 13.20
N ALA A 75 5.44 -1.21 12.59
CA ALA A 75 4.17 -0.53 12.35
C ALA A 75 3.51 -0.09 13.67
N ARG A 76 3.52 -0.93 14.71
CA ARG A 76 3.05 -0.56 16.05
C ARG A 76 3.81 0.64 16.61
N ALA A 77 5.14 0.63 16.50
CA ALA A 77 5.96 1.75 16.97
C ALA A 77 5.60 3.05 16.23
N ILE A 78 5.37 2.98 14.92
CA ILE A 78 4.99 4.14 14.08
C ILE A 78 3.61 4.65 14.50
N PHE A 79 2.59 3.81 14.62
CA PHE A 79 1.26 4.23 15.07
C PHE A 79 1.33 4.90 16.45
N ARG A 80 2.04 4.30 17.41
CA ARG A 80 2.23 4.84 18.75
C ARG A 80 2.91 6.20 18.76
N VAL A 81 3.94 6.39 17.93
CA VAL A 81 4.65 7.67 17.81
C VAL A 81 3.75 8.70 17.12
N ALA A 82 3.04 8.31 16.07
CA ALA A 82 2.12 9.18 15.36
C ALA A 82 1.01 9.70 16.27
N GLU A 83 0.38 8.82 17.07
CA GLU A 83 -0.66 9.22 18.04
C GLU A 83 -0.10 10.17 19.12
N ARG A 84 1.05 9.84 19.70
CA ARG A 84 1.68 10.68 20.76
C ARG A 84 2.05 12.08 20.26
N ASN A 85 2.42 12.22 19.00
CA ASN A 85 2.83 13.48 18.41
C ASN A 85 1.70 14.17 17.63
N ASN A 86 0.49 13.62 17.67
CA ASN A 86 -0.63 14.10 16.84
C ASN A 86 -0.22 14.29 15.37
N SER A 87 0.53 13.32 14.85
CA SER A 87 1.05 13.37 13.49
C SER A 87 -0.07 13.30 12.47
N GLY A 88 0.11 13.98 11.34
CA GLY A 88 -0.79 13.91 10.20
C GLY A 88 -0.69 12.59 9.43
N ALA A 89 -0.94 12.64 8.12
CA ALA A 89 -0.88 11.48 7.26
C ALA A 89 0.56 10.92 7.12
N PHE A 90 0.66 9.60 7.06
CA PHE A 90 1.88 8.85 6.71
C PHE A 90 1.50 7.61 5.91
N VAL A 91 2.43 7.09 5.13
CA VAL A 91 2.22 5.96 4.23
C VAL A 91 3.15 4.81 4.65
N PHE A 92 2.62 3.61 4.72
CA PHE A 92 3.41 2.38 4.78
C PHE A 92 3.64 1.86 3.38
N GLU A 93 4.85 1.45 3.06
CA GLU A 93 5.15 0.99 1.71
C GLU A 93 6.06 -0.23 1.67
N ILE A 94 5.96 -0.96 0.57
CA ILE A 94 6.85 -2.08 0.23
C ILE A 94 6.99 -2.18 -1.29
N ALA A 95 8.24 -2.39 -1.75
CA ALA A 95 8.54 -2.50 -3.17
C ALA A 95 8.31 -3.92 -3.71
N ARG A 96 8.14 -4.04 -5.04
CA ARG A 96 8.03 -5.34 -5.73
C ARG A 96 9.18 -6.28 -5.39
N SER A 97 10.40 -5.80 -5.43
CA SER A 97 11.59 -6.58 -5.11
C SER A 97 11.60 -7.03 -3.64
N GLU A 98 11.14 -6.18 -2.75
CA GLU A 98 11.08 -6.43 -1.31
C GLU A 98 10.03 -7.47 -0.95
N ILE A 99 8.85 -7.43 -1.58
CA ILE A 99 7.85 -8.51 -1.53
C ILE A 99 8.50 -9.85 -1.88
N GLY A 100 9.35 -9.84 -2.93
CA GLY A 100 10.02 -11.05 -3.40
C GLY A 100 11.00 -11.63 -2.40
N TYR A 101 11.97 -10.83 -1.91
CA TYR A 101 13.02 -11.36 -1.04
C TYR A 101 12.61 -11.51 0.43
N THR A 102 11.60 -10.79 0.89
CA THR A 102 11.05 -10.98 2.25
C THR A 102 10.00 -12.08 2.30
N ASN A 103 9.54 -12.55 1.15
CA ASN A 103 8.41 -13.48 1.01
C ASN A 103 7.14 -12.98 1.73
N GLN A 104 6.97 -11.69 1.83
CA GLN A 104 5.81 -11.04 2.46
C GLN A 104 4.83 -10.58 1.38
N SER A 105 3.77 -11.36 1.16
CA SER A 105 2.76 -11.04 0.16
C SER A 105 2.00 -9.74 0.50
N PRO A 106 1.36 -9.06 -0.49
CA PRO A 106 0.52 -7.90 -0.22
C PRO A 106 -0.55 -8.15 0.86
N LEU A 107 -1.19 -9.32 0.84
CA LEU A 107 -2.18 -9.71 1.84
C LEU A 107 -1.58 -9.78 3.25
N GLU A 108 -0.40 -10.39 3.37
CA GLU A 108 0.29 -10.50 4.65
C GLU A 108 0.75 -9.13 5.17
N TYR A 109 1.29 -8.30 4.28
CA TYR A 109 1.73 -6.96 4.62
C TYR A 109 0.57 -6.10 5.17
N SER A 110 -0.52 -5.99 4.41
CA SER A 110 -1.69 -5.21 4.83
C SER A 110 -2.30 -5.73 6.12
N SER A 111 -2.46 -7.06 6.23
CA SER A 111 -2.99 -7.68 7.46
C SER A 111 -2.12 -7.36 8.66
N THR A 112 -0.81 -7.36 8.48
CA THR A 112 0.16 -7.06 9.54
C THR A 112 0.08 -5.61 9.99
N VAL A 113 -0.01 -4.68 9.05
CA VAL A 113 -0.16 -3.24 9.34
C VAL A 113 -1.50 -2.95 10.02
N LEU A 114 -2.61 -3.54 9.54
CA LEU A 114 -3.92 -3.36 10.16
C LEU A 114 -3.98 -3.96 11.57
N ALA A 115 -3.40 -5.14 11.79
CA ALA A 115 -3.31 -5.74 13.13
C ALA A 115 -2.49 -4.86 14.09
N ALA A 116 -1.44 -4.21 13.60
CA ALA A 116 -0.65 -3.25 14.38
C ALA A 116 -1.48 -2.01 14.74
N ALA A 117 -2.28 -1.49 13.80
CA ALA A 117 -3.20 -0.36 14.04
C ALA A 117 -4.22 -0.69 15.13
N ILE A 118 -4.88 -1.87 15.04
CA ILE A 118 -5.82 -2.36 16.07
C ILE A 118 -5.13 -2.42 17.45
N LYS A 119 -3.92 -2.95 17.49
CA LYS A 119 -3.18 -3.14 18.77
C LYS A 119 -2.82 -1.81 19.44
N GLU A 120 -2.64 -0.76 18.68
CA GLU A 120 -2.27 0.57 19.20
C GLU A 120 -3.48 1.52 19.28
N ASP A 121 -4.72 0.99 19.23
CA ASP A 121 -5.98 1.75 19.33
C ASP A 121 -6.06 2.92 18.31
N TYR A 122 -5.42 2.75 17.16
CA TYR A 122 -5.50 3.72 16.05
C TYR A 122 -6.90 3.70 15.46
N SER A 123 -7.38 4.83 14.96
CA SER A 123 -8.61 4.89 14.17
C SER A 123 -8.44 5.80 12.96
N GLY A 124 -9.05 5.42 11.84
CA GLY A 124 -9.02 6.19 10.61
C GLY A 124 -8.33 5.48 9.43
N PRO A 125 -8.01 6.23 8.37
CA PRO A 125 -7.43 5.68 7.16
C PRO A 125 -5.99 5.21 7.39
N VAL A 126 -5.68 4.04 6.84
CA VAL A 126 -4.33 3.50 6.75
C VAL A 126 -3.90 3.54 5.29
N PHE A 127 -2.87 4.32 4.99
CA PHE A 127 -2.34 4.44 3.64
C PHE A 127 -1.24 3.39 3.42
N ILE A 128 -1.51 2.45 2.51
CA ILE A 128 -0.56 1.41 2.12
C ILE A 128 -0.24 1.59 0.64
N GLN A 129 1.05 1.59 0.31
CA GLN A 129 1.56 1.82 -1.03
C GLN A 129 2.38 0.64 -1.53
N GLY A 130 2.11 0.23 -2.77
CA GLY A 130 3.06 -0.52 -3.56
C GLY A 130 4.10 0.45 -4.11
N ASP A 131 5.28 0.45 -3.52
CA ASP A 131 6.40 1.29 -3.91
C ASP A 131 7.22 0.61 -4.99
N HIS A 132 7.65 1.36 -6.02
CA HIS A 132 8.43 0.80 -7.12
C HIS A 132 7.89 -0.57 -7.61
N PHE A 133 6.63 -0.62 -8.08
CA PHE A 133 6.17 -1.77 -8.85
C PHE A 133 6.88 -1.74 -10.19
N GLN A 134 8.19 -2.01 -10.08
CA GLN A 134 9.17 -1.78 -11.11
C GLN A 134 9.15 -2.86 -12.18
N VAL A 135 9.25 -2.43 -13.44
CA VAL A 135 9.49 -3.31 -14.58
C VAL A 135 10.92 -3.85 -14.52
N ASN A 136 11.08 -5.16 -14.62
CA ASN A 136 12.40 -5.76 -14.76
C ASN A 136 12.85 -5.67 -16.22
N ALA A 137 13.79 -4.79 -16.52
CA ALA A 137 14.25 -4.54 -17.88
C ALA A 137 14.79 -5.80 -18.60
N ALA A 138 15.49 -6.69 -17.88
CA ALA A 138 16.01 -7.93 -18.47
C ALA A 138 14.88 -8.89 -18.86
N LYS A 139 13.90 -9.10 -17.96
CA LYS A 139 12.73 -9.94 -18.25
C LYS A 139 11.84 -9.31 -19.33
N PHE A 140 11.69 -8.01 -19.33
CA PHE A 140 10.95 -7.29 -20.36
C PHE A 140 11.60 -7.45 -21.72
N LYS A 141 12.94 -7.36 -21.80
CA LYS A 141 13.67 -7.59 -23.04
C LYS A 141 13.53 -9.01 -23.57
N GLU A 142 13.47 -10.00 -22.66
CA GLU A 142 13.29 -11.40 -23.01
C GLU A 142 11.86 -11.69 -23.46
N ASN A 143 10.86 -11.23 -22.71
CA ASN A 143 9.45 -11.41 -23.00
C ASN A 143 8.60 -10.29 -22.37
N PRO A 144 8.31 -9.20 -23.14
CA PRO A 144 7.56 -8.05 -22.64
C PRO A 144 6.17 -8.40 -22.09
N GLU A 145 5.46 -9.30 -22.78
CA GLU A 145 4.09 -9.67 -22.39
C GLU A 145 4.08 -10.37 -21.04
N LYS A 146 4.95 -11.35 -20.84
CA LYS A 146 5.08 -12.10 -19.59
C LYS A 146 5.47 -11.21 -18.41
N GLU A 147 6.32 -10.23 -18.63
CA GLU A 147 6.72 -9.28 -17.57
C GLU A 147 5.54 -8.36 -17.19
N ILE A 148 4.79 -7.89 -18.18
CA ILE A 148 3.57 -7.09 -17.94
C ILE A 148 2.50 -7.91 -17.22
N GLU A 149 2.26 -9.15 -17.63
CA GLU A 149 1.32 -10.05 -16.94
C GLU A 149 1.71 -10.29 -15.48
N ALA A 150 3.00 -10.46 -15.20
CA ALA A 150 3.49 -10.63 -13.84
C ALA A 150 3.24 -9.38 -12.97
N LEU A 151 3.41 -8.18 -13.54
CA LEU A 151 3.06 -6.92 -12.86
C LEU A 151 1.56 -6.76 -12.66
N GLN A 152 0.76 -7.11 -13.66
CA GLN A 152 -0.71 -7.07 -13.55
C GLN A 152 -1.22 -8.02 -12.45
N ALA A 153 -0.65 -9.21 -12.34
CA ALA A 153 -0.97 -10.15 -11.27
C ALA A 153 -0.64 -9.55 -9.89
N LEU A 154 0.56 -8.98 -9.72
CA LEU A 154 0.95 -8.30 -8.48
C LEU A 154 0.03 -7.12 -8.15
N ILE A 155 -0.30 -6.28 -9.13
CA ILE A 155 -1.23 -5.16 -8.98
C ILE A 155 -2.60 -5.65 -8.51
N THR A 156 -3.10 -6.74 -9.09
CA THR A 156 -4.38 -7.34 -8.68
C THR A 156 -4.35 -7.81 -7.23
N ASP A 157 -3.29 -8.53 -6.84
CA ASP A 157 -3.11 -9.00 -5.47
C ASP A 157 -2.98 -7.84 -4.48
N ALA A 158 -2.26 -6.79 -4.86
CA ALA A 158 -2.10 -5.59 -4.05
C ALA A 158 -3.43 -4.85 -3.85
N ILE A 159 -4.18 -4.59 -4.91
CA ILE A 159 -5.50 -3.93 -4.83
C ILE A 159 -6.47 -4.74 -3.97
N ASN A 160 -6.54 -6.07 -4.18
CA ASN A 160 -7.39 -6.96 -3.40
C ASN A 160 -6.98 -7.03 -1.92
N SER A 161 -5.75 -6.63 -1.63
CA SER A 161 -5.17 -6.57 -0.28
C SER A 161 -5.20 -5.18 0.35
N GLY A 162 -5.85 -4.18 -0.29
CA GLY A 162 -5.98 -2.84 0.26
C GLY A 162 -4.83 -1.88 -0.07
N PHE A 163 -3.96 -2.21 -1.02
CA PHE A 163 -2.98 -1.27 -1.57
C PHE A 163 -3.70 -0.34 -2.55
N TYR A 164 -4.17 0.80 -2.05
CA TYR A 164 -4.89 1.78 -2.89
C TYR A 164 -3.99 2.94 -3.34
N ASN A 165 -2.69 2.82 -3.11
CA ASN A 165 -1.64 3.67 -3.62
C ASN A 165 -0.60 2.75 -4.28
N ILE A 166 -0.35 2.93 -5.57
CA ILE A 166 0.58 2.11 -6.35
C ILE A 166 1.45 3.03 -7.19
N ASP A 167 2.75 2.94 -6.97
CA ASP A 167 3.76 3.56 -7.80
C ASP A 167 4.22 2.58 -8.88
N ILE A 168 3.96 2.95 -10.15
CA ILE A 168 4.43 2.19 -11.31
C ILE A 168 5.78 2.75 -11.71
N ASP A 169 6.80 1.92 -11.64
CA ASP A 169 8.14 2.28 -12.07
C ASP A 169 8.53 1.53 -13.36
N SER A 170 8.37 2.21 -14.48
CA SER A 170 8.81 1.77 -15.81
C SER A 170 10.09 2.48 -16.28
N SER A 171 10.76 3.24 -15.41
CA SER A 171 11.97 4.01 -15.72
C SER A 171 13.12 3.16 -16.20
N THR A 172 13.16 1.89 -15.83
CA THR A 172 14.17 0.93 -16.31
C THR A 172 14.11 0.66 -17.82
N LEU A 173 13.03 1.10 -18.49
CA LEU A 173 12.84 0.97 -19.94
C LEU A 173 13.29 2.20 -20.73
N VAL A 174 13.85 3.20 -20.07
CA VAL A 174 14.43 4.39 -20.73
C VAL A 174 15.62 3.97 -21.57
N ASP A 175 15.64 4.37 -22.86
CA ASP A 175 16.72 4.06 -23.79
C ASP A 175 17.55 5.30 -24.13
N LEU A 176 18.60 5.53 -23.38
CA LEU A 176 19.50 6.67 -23.56
C LEU A 176 20.33 6.63 -24.87
N SER A 177 20.29 5.54 -25.64
CA SER A 177 20.94 5.46 -26.94
C SER A 177 20.19 6.24 -28.04
N LYS A 178 18.95 6.64 -27.79
CA LYS A 178 18.14 7.38 -28.74
C LYS A 178 18.52 8.87 -28.78
N PRO A 179 18.38 9.53 -29.96
CA PRO A 179 18.87 10.90 -30.15
C PRO A 179 18.01 11.97 -29.46
N ASP A 180 16.74 11.70 -29.21
CA ASP A 180 15.81 12.65 -28.63
C ASP A 180 15.07 12.09 -27.43
N LEU A 181 14.64 12.99 -26.52
CA LEU A 181 14.02 12.64 -25.26
C LEU A 181 12.71 11.83 -25.45
N GLU A 182 11.93 12.15 -26.48
CA GLU A 182 10.67 11.46 -26.74
C GLU A 182 10.92 9.98 -27.03
N LYS A 183 11.90 9.68 -27.91
CA LYS A 183 12.27 8.29 -28.23
C LYS A 183 12.94 7.58 -27.08
N GLN A 184 13.72 8.30 -26.26
CA GLN A 184 14.31 7.74 -25.03
C GLN A 184 13.23 7.27 -24.05
N GLN A 185 12.15 8.01 -23.90
CA GLN A 185 11.09 7.77 -22.93
C GLN A 185 9.91 6.93 -23.48
N LEU A 186 9.90 6.59 -24.75
CA LEU A 186 8.75 5.95 -25.41
C LEU A 186 8.22 4.74 -24.64
N LEU A 187 9.05 3.74 -24.40
CA LEU A 187 8.64 2.53 -23.67
C LEU A 187 8.27 2.82 -22.22
N ASN A 188 8.94 3.78 -21.59
CA ASN A 188 8.63 4.17 -20.21
C ASN A 188 7.19 4.65 -20.08
N TYR A 189 6.78 5.65 -20.86
CA TYR A 189 5.43 6.19 -20.74
C TYR A 189 4.35 5.26 -21.31
N GLU A 190 4.62 4.48 -22.36
CA GLU A 190 3.65 3.51 -22.89
C GLU A 190 3.32 2.41 -21.88
N VAL A 191 4.34 1.83 -21.25
CA VAL A 191 4.16 0.79 -20.24
C VAL A 191 3.51 1.37 -18.97
N CYS A 192 3.93 2.56 -18.53
CA CYS A 192 3.30 3.26 -17.42
C CYS A 192 1.80 3.50 -17.69
N ALA A 193 1.45 4.00 -18.87
CA ALA A 193 0.06 4.22 -19.26
C ALA A 193 -0.75 2.91 -19.30
N LYS A 194 -0.19 1.84 -19.85
CA LYS A 194 -0.84 0.51 -19.91
C LYS A 194 -1.13 -0.04 -18.50
N LEU A 195 -0.17 0.03 -17.59
CA LEU A 195 -0.34 -0.46 -16.22
C LEU A 195 -1.28 0.45 -15.41
N THR A 196 -1.21 1.77 -15.60
CA THR A 196 -2.15 2.72 -14.99
C THR A 196 -3.59 2.42 -15.43
N GLN A 197 -3.81 2.18 -16.71
CA GLN A 197 -5.14 1.79 -17.22
C GLN A 197 -5.62 0.48 -16.60
N TYR A 198 -4.71 -0.49 -16.40
CA TYR A 198 -5.02 -1.75 -15.74
C TYR A 198 -5.46 -1.52 -14.29
N ILE A 199 -4.73 -0.71 -13.52
CA ILE A 199 -5.10 -0.32 -12.15
C ILE A 199 -6.51 0.27 -12.13
N ARG A 200 -6.81 1.23 -13.01
CA ARG A 200 -8.12 1.90 -13.07
C ARG A 200 -9.27 0.96 -13.38
N ARG A 201 -9.02 -0.12 -14.13
CA ARG A 201 -10.02 -1.16 -14.42
C ARG A 201 -10.20 -2.15 -13.26
N THR A 202 -9.13 -2.41 -12.50
CA THR A 202 -9.10 -3.41 -11.42
C THR A 202 -9.56 -2.82 -10.09
N GLN A 203 -9.37 -1.51 -9.86
CA GLN A 203 -9.74 -0.87 -8.59
C GLN A 203 -11.23 -1.00 -8.27
N PRO A 204 -11.61 -1.15 -6.98
CA PRO A 204 -13.01 -1.25 -6.58
C PRO A 204 -13.81 -0.01 -6.97
N LYS A 205 -14.96 -0.19 -7.59
CA LYS A 205 -15.87 0.92 -7.90
C LYS A 205 -16.56 1.39 -6.62
N GLY A 206 -16.45 2.67 -6.30
CA GLY A 206 -17.24 3.31 -5.23
C GLY A 206 -16.72 3.21 -3.80
N ARG A 207 -15.57 2.59 -3.53
CA ARG A 207 -15.01 2.46 -2.16
C ARG A 207 -13.94 3.50 -1.78
N VAL A 208 -13.58 4.41 -2.64
CA VAL A 208 -12.31 5.15 -2.51
C VAL A 208 -12.34 6.33 -1.53
N LEU A 209 -13.50 6.78 -1.05
CA LEU A 209 -13.57 8.05 -0.33
C LEU A 209 -14.50 7.96 0.89
N ARG A 210 -14.00 7.40 1.99
CA ARG A 210 -14.47 7.85 3.30
C ARG A 210 -13.81 9.21 3.55
N GLN A 211 -14.60 10.21 3.99
CA GLN A 211 -14.08 11.55 4.29
C GLN A 211 -12.97 11.44 5.33
N TYR A 212 -11.86 12.15 5.10
CA TYR A 212 -10.75 12.19 6.06
C TYR A 212 -11.24 12.73 7.41
N PRO A 213 -10.88 12.10 8.53
CA PRO A 213 -11.18 12.61 9.86
C PRO A 213 -10.63 14.04 10.03
N ALA A 214 -11.32 14.84 10.83
CA ALA A 214 -10.95 16.23 11.08
C ALA A 214 -9.50 16.39 11.55
N ARG A 215 -8.94 15.39 12.25
CA ARG A 215 -7.55 15.42 12.71
C ARG A 215 -6.50 15.47 11.59
N LEU A 216 -6.78 14.90 10.41
CA LEU A 216 -5.87 15.05 9.25
C LEU A 216 -5.93 16.45 8.64
N ARG A 217 -6.98 17.24 8.97
CA ARG A 217 -7.14 18.62 8.54
C ARG A 217 -6.58 19.61 9.56
N SER A 218 -6.43 19.21 10.83
CA SER A 218 -6.07 20.11 11.94
C SER A 218 -4.57 20.20 12.22
N CYS A 219 -3.71 19.53 11.47
CA CYS A 219 -2.24 19.66 11.58
C CYS A 219 -1.71 21.00 11.03
N CYS A 220 -2.53 22.06 11.02
CA CYS A 220 -2.18 23.39 10.53
C CYS A 220 -2.13 24.42 11.68
N CYS A 221 -1.58 24.05 12.84
CA CYS A 221 -1.24 25.03 13.89
C CYS A 221 0.18 24.83 14.37
#